data_977939903e300101a5774dd2f24ba74c
#
_entry.id   977939903e300101a5774dd2f24ba74c
#
_cell.length_a   1.000
_cell.length_b   1.000
_cell.length_c   1.000
_cell.angle_alpha   90.00
_cell.angle_beta   90.00
_cell.angle_gamma   90.00
#
_symmetry.space_group_name_H-M   'P 1'
#
loop_
_entity.id
_entity.type
_entity.pdbx_description
1 polymer ?
#
loop_
_entity_poly.entity_id
_entity_poly.type
_entity_poly.pdbx_seq_one_letter_code
_entity_poly.pdbx_strand_id
1 'polypeptide(L)'
;MRTLYVSEQGCYLSLQQESILVKQQDNILAEVQLPLIEQILIFGKSQVTTQVIRTCLWREIPIAYLSRMGYCYGRILPISRGYRQLNRYQQALSSLDLLIVAQRIIKAKLINSRTILQRQQRRTGSELIEISIQNIGYLLDRIAQVESVEKLIGFEGLGAAHYFSAFGECISNSDFVFMGRSRRPPGNPVNAMLSFGYQVLWNHLLSMLEIQGLDPYYGCLHRGSDRHAALASDLIEEFRAPIVDSLVLYLINRQLIDAESDFVYRDGGCYLNDSGRKKYLKAFLTRMEEEVQSNDGIKQPKWDLLNRQIKAYKNFVYNPIDSYQPYQIR
;
A
#
# COMPACT_ATOMS: atom_id res chain seq x y z
N MET A 1 -6.41 -12.26 4.81
CA MET A 1 -6.62 -12.10 3.34
C MET A 1 -5.45 -12.72 2.60
N ARG A 2 -5.72 -13.70 1.75
CA ARG A 2 -4.66 -14.39 1.00
C ARG A 2 -4.66 -13.94 -0.45
N THR A 3 -3.56 -13.31 -0.88
CA THR A 3 -3.40 -12.85 -2.25
C THR A 3 -2.55 -13.83 -3.03
N LEU A 4 -3.06 -14.28 -4.19
CA LEU A 4 -2.25 -15.02 -5.16
C LEU A 4 -1.50 -14.01 -6.04
N TYR A 5 -0.17 -13.97 -5.89
CA TYR A 5 0.71 -13.18 -6.73
C TYR A 5 1.27 -14.03 -7.88
N VAL A 6 0.96 -13.64 -9.10
CA VAL A 6 1.51 -14.27 -10.31
C VAL A 6 2.57 -13.33 -10.88
N SER A 7 3.81 -13.46 -10.42
CA SER A 7 4.93 -12.58 -10.80
C SER A 7 5.82 -13.18 -11.91
N GLU A 8 5.82 -14.49 -12.06
CA GLU A 8 6.54 -15.18 -13.15
C GLU A 8 5.91 -14.83 -14.50
N GLN A 9 6.75 -14.65 -15.51
CA GLN A 9 6.29 -14.26 -16.85
C GLN A 9 5.88 -15.47 -17.68
N GLY A 10 4.86 -15.32 -18.52
CA GLY A 10 4.39 -16.38 -19.40
C GLY A 10 3.61 -17.48 -18.68
N CYS A 11 3.08 -17.19 -17.49
CA CYS A 11 2.23 -18.13 -16.78
C CYS A 11 0.84 -18.24 -17.42
N TYR A 12 0.21 -19.38 -17.19
CA TYR A 12 -1.14 -19.71 -17.59
C TYR A 12 -1.92 -20.20 -16.38
N LEU A 13 -3.00 -19.49 -16.02
CA LEU A 13 -3.87 -19.84 -14.90
C LEU A 13 -5.05 -20.65 -15.42
N SER A 14 -5.22 -21.85 -14.89
CA SER A 14 -6.34 -22.75 -15.20
C SER A 14 -7.04 -23.21 -13.93
N LEU A 15 -8.30 -23.60 -14.07
CA LEU A 15 -9.09 -24.17 -12.98
C LEU A 15 -9.03 -25.70 -13.06
N GLN A 16 -8.75 -26.34 -11.93
CA GLN A 16 -8.86 -27.78 -11.76
C GLN A 16 -9.61 -28.04 -10.45
N GLN A 17 -10.83 -28.58 -10.55
CA GLN A 17 -11.73 -28.74 -9.40
C GLN A 17 -11.88 -27.41 -8.61
N GLU A 18 -11.49 -27.43 -7.34
CA GLU A 18 -11.55 -26.27 -6.43
C GLU A 18 -10.19 -25.54 -6.29
N SER A 19 -9.27 -25.74 -7.23
CA SER A 19 -7.91 -25.16 -7.21
C SER A 19 -7.62 -24.37 -8.48
N ILE A 20 -6.84 -23.29 -8.32
CA ILE A 20 -6.19 -22.59 -9.44
C ILE A 20 -4.80 -23.17 -9.60
N LEU A 21 -4.52 -23.68 -10.80
CA LEU A 21 -3.18 -24.08 -11.20
C LEU A 21 -2.49 -22.92 -11.90
N VAL A 22 -1.31 -22.57 -11.43
CA VAL A 22 -0.39 -21.64 -12.11
C VAL A 22 0.64 -22.48 -12.85
N LYS A 23 0.59 -22.45 -14.18
CA LYS A 23 1.47 -23.24 -15.06
C LYS A 23 2.39 -22.33 -15.84
N GLN A 24 3.58 -22.82 -16.16
CA GLN A 24 4.48 -22.21 -17.12
C GLN A 24 4.93 -23.30 -18.10
N GLN A 25 4.53 -23.19 -19.36
CA GLN A 25 4.61 -24.29 -20.32
C GLN A 25 3.92 -25.54 -19.74
N ASP A 26 4.63 -26.68 -19.65
CA ASP A 26 4.10 -27.95 -19.12
C ASP A 26 4.30 -28.12 -17.61
N ASN A 27 4.98 -27.17 -16.95
CA ASN A 27 5.28 -27.26 -15.51
C ASN A 27 4.21 -26.56 -14.66
N ILE A 28 3.73 -27.24 -13.62
CA ILE A 28 2.90 -26.63 -12.57
C ILE A 28 3.82 -25.96 -11.57
N LEU A 29 3.75 -24.64 -11.51
CA LEU A 29 4.53 -23.82 -10.55
C LEU A 29 3.86 -23.74 -9.18
N ALA A 30 2.53 -23.72 -9.17
CA ALA A 30 1.74 -23.66 -7.94
C ALA A 30 0.33 -24.20 -8.16
N GLU A 31 -0.23 -24.81 -7.11
CA GLU A 31 -1.64 -25.14 -6.97
C GLU A 31 -2.17 -24.45 -5.71
N VAL A 32 -3.24 -23.66 -5.85
CA VAL A 32 -3.82 -22.90 -4.74
C VAL A 32 -5.32 -23.13 -4.70
N GLN A 33 -5.82 -23.61 -3.57
CA GLN A 33 -7.24 -23.84 -3.36
C GLN A 33 -8.02 -22.52 -3.35
N LEU A 34 -9.12 -22.46 -4.08
CA LEU A 34 -9.98 -21.26 -4.20
C LEU A 34 -10.46 -20.69 -2.86
N PRO A 35 -10.87 -21.50 -1.85
CA PRO A 35 -11.28 -20.95 -0.55
C PRO A 35 -10.17 -20.18 0.20
N LEU A 36 -8.91 -20.36 -0.20
CA LEU A 36 -7.78 -19.68 0.39
C LEU A 36 -7.44 -18.35 -0.30
N ILE A 37 -8.09 -18.05 -1.45
CA ILE A 37 -7.79 -16.89 -2.28
C ILE A 37 -8.88 -15.84 -2.06
N GLU A 38 -8.47 -14.62 -1.77
CA GLU A 38 -9.36 -13.47 -1.66
C GLU A 38 -9.12 -12.43 -2.76
N GLN A 39 -7.96 -12.48 -3.42
CA GLN A 39 -7.67 -11.72 -4.64
C GLN A 39 -6.51 -12.32 -5.43
N ILE A 40 -6.41 -11.95 -6.71
CA ILE A 40 -5.33 -12.36 -7.60
C ILE A 40 -4.68 -11.11 -8.21
N LEU A 41 -3.36 -10.98 -8.07
CA LEU A 41 -2.56 -9.93 -8.70
C LEU A 41 -1.62 -10.54 -9.74
N ILE A 42 -1.79 -10.15 -11.00
CA ILE A 42 -1.05 -10.69 -12.14
C ILE A 42 -0.08 -9.62 -12.65
N PHE A 43 1.23 -9.91 -12.57
CA PHE A 43 2.28 -9.00 -13.00
C PHE A 43 2.84 -9.36 -14.38
N GLY A 44 2.70 -8.46 -15.34
CA GLY A 44 3.28 -8.59 -16.67
C GLY A 44 2.48 -9.52 -17.59
N LYS A 45 3.17 -10.46 -18.26
CA LYS A 45 2.59 -11.27 -19.35
C LYS A 45 2.18 -12.65 -18.83
N SER A 46 0.94 -12.81 -18.39
CA SER A 46 0.35 -14.09 -18.02
C SER A 46 -1.08 -14.18 -18.53
N GLN A 47 -1.59 -15.38 -18.75
CA GLN A 47 -2.92 -15.65 -19.26
C GLN A 47 -3.81 -16.25 -18.17
N VAL A 48 -5.10 -15.91 -18.21
CA VAL A 48 -6.11 -16.46 -17.31
C VAL A 48 -7.25 -17.04 -18.13
N THR A 49 -7.63 -18.27 -17.85
CA THR A 49 -8.77 -18.89 -18.55
C THR A 49 -10.09 -18.24 -18.17
N THR A 50 -11.04 -18.28 -19.10
CA THR A 50 -12.41 -17.83 -18.85
C THR A 50 -13.06 -18.57 -17.69
N GLN A 51 -12.73 -19.85 -17.48
CA GLN A 51 -13.22 -20.63 -16.33
C GLN A 51 -12.74 -20.04 -15.01
N VAL A 52 -11.44 -19.70 -14.88
CA VAL A 52 -10.91 -19.04 -13.67
C VAL A 52 -11.60 -17.70 -13.46
N ILE A 53 -11.72 -16.87 -14.51
CA ILE A 53 -12.38 -15.57 -14.43
C ILE A 53 -13.82 -15.72 -13.91
N ARG A 54 -14.63 -16.59 -14.51
CA ARG A 54 -16.03 -16.82 -14.10
C ARG A 54 -16.14 -17.30 -12.65
N THR A 55 -15.29 -18.24 -12.26
CA THR A 55 -15.27 -18.78 -10.89
C THR A 55 -14.86 -17.71 -9.88
N CYS A 56 -13.84 -16.91 -10.20
CA CYS A 56 -13.42 -15.79 -9.35
C CYS A 56 -14.53 -14.74 -9.19
N LEU A 57 -15.22 -14.36 -10.28
CA LEU A 57 -16.36 -13.43 -10.22
C LEU A 57 -17.49 -13.98 -9.35
N TRP A 58 -17.82 -15.27 -9.48
CA TRP A 58 -18.87 -15.90 -8.68
C TRP A 58 -18.53 -16.00 -7.19
N ARG A 59 -17.23 -16.16 -6.86
CA ARG A 59 -16.71 -16.24 -5.49
C ARG A 59 -16.28 -14.88 -4.91
N GLU A 60 -16.58 -13.79 -5.61
CA GLU A 60 -16.20 -12.43 -5.20
C GLU A 60 -14.68 -12.23 -5.06
N ILE A 61 -13.87 -12.97 -5.84
CA ILE A 61 -12.42 -12.86 -5.89
C ILE A 61 -12.02 -11.89 -7.02
N PRO A 62 -11.52 -10.67 -6.72
CA PRO A 62 -11.06 -9.74 -7.74
C PRO A 62 -9.75 -10.19 -8.38
N ILE A 63 -9.60 -9.88 -9.68
CA ILE A 63 -8.37 -10.10 -10.43
C ILE A 63 -7.84 -8.75 -10.92
N ALA A 64 -6.60 -8.40 -10.60
CA ALA A 64 -5.96 -7.20 -11.11
C ALA A 64 -4.79 -7.54 -12.05
N TYR A 65 -4.74 -6.85 -13.18
CA TYR A 65 -3.65 -6.94 -14.15
C TYR A 65 -2.70 -5.77 -13.98
N LEU A 66 -1.45 -6.06 -13.72
CA LEU A 66 -0.41 -5.11 -13.35
C LEU A 66 0.76 -5.17 -14.34
N SER A 67 1.41 -4.04 -14.57
CA SER A 67 2.73 -4.05 -15.19
C SER A 67 3.74 -4.80 -14.32
N ARG A 68 4.91 -5.13 -14.87
CA ARG A 68 6.01 -5.70 -14.07
C ARG A 68 6.44 -4.79 -12.92
N MET A 69 6.15 -3.51 -12.99
CA MET A 69 6.48 -2.49 -11.99
C MET A 69 5.32 -2.19 -11.03
N GLY A 70 4.24 -2.97 -11.08
CA GLY A 70 3.09 -2.82 -10.20
C GLY A 70 2.06 -1.78 -10.63
N TYR A 71 2.22 -1.11 -11.79
CA TYR A 71 1.19 -0.22 -12.32
C TYR A 71 -0.03 -1.03 -12.77
N CYS A 72 -1.23 -0.69 -12.30
CA CYS A 72 -2.45 -1.39 -12.63
C CYS A 72 -2.98 -0.98 -14.01
N TYR A 73 -3.10 -1.95 -14.91
CA TYR A 73 -3.73 -1.75 -16.23
C TYR A 73 -5.25 -1.81 -16.15
N GLY A 74 -5.79 -2.65 -15.27
CA GLY A 74 -7.22 -2.86 -15.13
C GLY A 74 -7.54 -4.03 -14.21
N ARG A 75 -8.86 -4.24 -13.99
CA ARG A 75 -9.37 -5.24 -13.07
C ARG A 75 -10.59 -5.94 -13.60
N ILE A 76 -10.78 -7.16 -13.10
CA ILE A 76 -12.02 -7.91 -13.22
C ILE A 76 -12.62 -7.99 -11.82
N LEU A 77 -13.80 -7.38 -11.65
CA LEU A 77 -14.48 -7.24 -10.37
C LEU A 77 -15.83 -7.94 -10.40
N PRO A 78 -16.25 -8.57 -9.30
CA PRO A 78 -17.61 -9.07 -9.14
C PRO A 78 -18.61 -7.92 -9.10
N ILE A 79 -19.85 -8.21 -9.48
CA ILE A 79 -20.93 -7.25 -9.35
C ILE A 79 -21.34 -7.19 -7.88
N SER A 80 -21.02 -6.11 -7.19
CA SER A 80 -21.44 -5.89 -5.81
C SER A 80 -22.86 -5.32 -5.73
N ARG A 81 -23.62 -5.75 -4.72
CA ARG A 81 -24.98 -5.25 -4.46
C ARG A 81 -24.92 -4.08 -3.47
N GLY A 82 -25.82 -3.09 -3.64
CA GLY A 82 -25.99 -2.00 -2.67
C GLY A 82 -24.98 -0.84 -2.75
N TYR A 83 -23.94 -0.91 -3.57
CA TYR A 83 -22.89 0.12 -3.67
C TYR A 83 -23.41 1.50 -4.10
N ARG A 84 -24.49 1.57 -4.88
CA ARG A 84 -25.06 2.84 -5.37
C ARG A 84 -25.57 3.75 -4.25
N GLN A 85 -26.13 3.17 -3.18
CA GLN A 85 -26.58 3.93 -2.03
C GLN A 85 -25.39 4.43 -1.20
N LEU A 86 -24.39 3.57 -0.97
CA LEU A 86 -23.17 3.93 -0.25
C LEU A 86 -22.43 5.09 -0.95
N ASN A 87 -22.33 5.04 -2.28
CA ASN A 87 -21.69 6.11 -3.06
C ASN A 87 -22.44 7.45 -2.91
N ARG A 88 -23.78 7.44 -2.82
CA ARG A 88 -24.55 8.66 -2.55
C ARG A 88 -24.24 9.23 -1.18
N TYR A 89 -24.16 8.41 -0.14
CA TYR A 89 -23.74 8.86 1.19
C TYR A 89 -22.30 9.41 1.19
N GLN A 90 -21.39 8.74 0.49
CA GLN A 90 -20.01 9.18 0.36
C GLN A 90 -19.91 10.56 -0.31
N GLN A 91 -20.67 10.79 -1.38
CA GLN A 91 -20.72 12.07 -2.09
C GLN A 91 -21.46 13.17 -1.30
N ALA A 92 -22.32 12.79 -0.35
CA ALA A 92 -23.06 13.71 0.50
C ALA A 92 -22.28 14.15 1.76
N LEU A 93 -21.07 13.63 2.01
CA LEU A 93 -20.20 14.08 3.09
C LEU A 93 -19.93 15.58 2.97
N SER A 94 -20.04 16.30 4.07
CA SER A 94 -19.74 17.73 4.08
C SER A 94 -18.26 18.02 3.90
N SER A 95 -17.92 19.20 3.40
CA SER A 95 -16.51 19.63 3.30
C SER A 95 -15.79 19.63 4.65
N LEU A 96 -16.53 19.86 5.75
CA LEU A 96 -15.98 19.78 7.10
C LEU A 96 -15.66 18.34 7.50
N ASP A 97 -16.56 17.37 7.22
CA ASP A 97 -16.31 15.95 7.49
C ASP A 97 -15.08 15.45 6.72
N LEU A 98 -14.97 15.82 5.46
CA LEU A 98 -13.83 15.46 4.60
C LEU A 98 -12.51 16.08 5.14
N LEU A 99 -12.53 17.36 5.57
CA LEU A 99 -11.36 18.01 6.15
C LEU A 99 -10.92 17.33 7.44
N ILE A 100 -11.85 17.01 8.35
CA ILE A 100 -11.54 16.33 9.62
C ILE A 100 -10.88 14.97 9.36
N VAL A 101 -11.41 14.18 8.40
CA VAL A 101 -10.82 12.89 8.04
C VAL A 101 -9.43 13.08 7.43
N ALA A 102 -9.25 14.05 6.53
CA ALA A 102 -7.95 14.35 5.92
C ALA A 102 -6.91 14.74 6.98
N GLN A 103 -7.27 15.60 7.95
CA GLN A 103 -6.41 15.97 9.09
C GLN A 103 -5.97 14.72 9.88
N ARG A 104 -6.90 13.78 10.15
CA ARG A 104 -6.60 12.56 10.89
C ARG A 104 -5.69 11.62 10.12
N ILE A 105 -5.91 11.45 8.82
CA ILE A 105 -5.06 10.63 7.95
C ILE A 105 -3.63 11.19 7.95
N ILE A 106 -3.45 12.50 7.74
CA ILE A 106 -2.12 13.10 7.73
C ILE A 106 -1.47 13.04 9.12
N LYS A 107 -2.25 13.27 10.19
CA LYS A 107 -1.76 13.08 11.56
C LYS A 107 -1.23 11.66 11.77
N ALA A 108 -1.97 10.63 11.36
CA ALA A 108 -1.54 9.24 11.49
C ALA A 108 -0.30 8.94 10.64
N LYS A 109 -0.23 9.45 9.39
CA LYS A 109 0.97 9.37 8.55
C LYS A 109 2.20 9.92 9.27
N LEU A 110 2.10 11.14 9.82
CA LEU A 110 3.22 11.79 10.49
C LEU A 110 3.63 11.05 11.76
N ILE A 111 2.66 10.59 12.57
CA ILE A 111 2.92 9.78 13.77
C ILE A 111 3.65 8.48 13.37
N ASN A 112 3.17 7.78 12.35
CA ASN A 112 3.75 6.52 11.89
C ASN A 112 5.18 6.72 11.35
N SER A 113 5.40 7.77 10.55
CA SER A 113 6.72 8.14 10.05
C SER A 113 7.68 8.49 11.19
N ARG A 114 7.24 9.33 12.12
CA ARG A 114 8.01 9.71 13.33
C ARG A 114 8.37 8.47 14.17
N THR A 115 7.45 7.53 14.34
CA THR A 115 7.68 6.30 15.11
C THR A 115 8.75 5.43 14.45
N ILE A 116 8.78 5.32 13.11
CA ILE A 116 9.87 4.62 12.41
C ILE A 116 11.21 5.30 12.69
N LEU A 117 11.29 6.63 12.56
CA LEU A 117 12.52 7.38 12.88
C LEU A 117 12.96 7.18 14.34
N GLN A 118 12.04 7.24 15.30
CA GLN A 118 12.33 7.03 16.72
C GLN A 118 12.91 5.63 17.01
N ARG A 119 12.39 4.60 16.32
CA ARG A 119 12.94 3.23 16.42
C ARG A 119 14.36 3.14 15.85
N GLN A 120 14.64 3.86 14.77
CA GLN A 120 15.98 3.90 14.18
C GLN A 120 16.95 4.77 14.99
N GLN A 121 16.48 5.87 15.54
CA GLN A 121 17.29 6.77 16.40
C GLN A 121 17.94 6.01 17.57
N ARG A 122 17.21 5.08 18.19
CA ARG A 122 17.73 4.21 19.27
C ARG A 122 18.93 3.35 18.83
N ARG A 123 19.09 3.11 17.53
CA ARG A 123 20.14 2.26 16.95
C ARG A 123 21.30 3.07 16.38
N THR A 124 21.03 4.24 15.79
CA THR A 124 22.02 5.05 15.06
C THR A 124 22.59 6.20 15.87
N GLY A 125 21.77 6.80 16.75
CA GLY A 125 22.13 8.04 17.46
C GLY A 125 22.30 9.25 16.52
N SER A 126 21.77 9.22 15.28
CA SER A 126 21.96 10.25 14.27
C SER A 126 21.29 11.57 14.66
N GLU A 127 22.03 12.67 14.65
CA GLU A 127 21.52 14.03 14.91
C GLU A 127 20.45 14.42 13.88
N LEU A 128 20.64 14.04 12.61
CA LEU A 128 19.67 14.33 11.53
C LEU A 128 18.31 13.64 11.78
N ILE A 129 18.32 12.40 12.28
CA ILE A 129 17.10 11.70 12.67
C ILE A 129 16.40 12.44 13.81
N GLU A 130 17.16 12.87 14.82
CA GLU A 130 16.62 13.60 15.98
C GLU A 130 15.95 14.92 15.56
N ILE A 131 16.62 15.72 14.74
CA ILE A 131 16.09 16.97 14.18
C ILE A 131 14.77 16.69 13.40
N SER A 132 14.77 15.63 12.59
CA SER A 132 13.57 15.26 11.81
C SER A 132 12.39 14.83 12.69
N ILE A 133 12.65 14.11 13.79
CA ILE A 133 11.65 13.74 14.79
C ILE A 133 11.03 14.99 15.44
N GLN A 134 11.84 15.98 15.78
CA GLN A 134 11.39 17.23 16.38
C GLN A 134 10.55 18.05 15.39
N ASN A 135 11.02 18.20 14.15
CA ASN A 135 10.29 18.93 13.10
C ASN A 135 8.94 18.28 12.77
N ILE A 136 8.86 16.94 12.68
CA ILE A 136 7.59 16.24 12.51
C ILE A 136 6.68 16.46 13.76
N GLY A 137 7.25 16.48 14.96
CA GLY A 137 6.54 16.80 16.18
C GLY A 137 5.87 18.18 16.12
N TYR A 138 6.63 19.20 15.69
CA TYR A 138 6.11 20.56 15.50
C TYR A 138 4.93 20.63 14.52
N LEU A 139 4.96 19.85 13.43
CA LEU A 139 3.84 19.76 12.48
C LEU A 139 2.61 19.10 13.13
N LEU A 140 2.81 18.03 13.90
CA LEU A 140 1.74 17.31 14.58
C LEU A 140 0.93 18.18 15.53
N ASP A 141 1.58 19.09 16.26
CA ASP A 141 0.94 19.99 17.21
C ASP A 141 0.03 21.03 16.53
N ARG A 142 0.21 21.27 15.23
CA ARG A 142 -0.50 22.29 14.46
C ARG A 142 -1.54 21.73 13.48
N ILE A 143 -1.53 20.42 13.22
CA ILE A 143 -2.36 19.83 12.17
C ILE A 143 -3.86 20.01 12.41
N ALA A 144 -4.30 20.03 13.68
CA ALA A 144 -5.69 20.23 14.06
C ALA A 144 -6.20 21.65 13.78
N GLN A 145 -5.29 22.61 13.58
CA GLN A 145 -5.61 24.02 13.31
C GLN A 145 -5.64 24.35 11.81
N VAL A 146 -5.40 23.35 10.96
CA VAL A 146 -5.35 23.53 9.50
C VAL A 146 -6.77 23.54 8.94
N GLU A 147 -7.20 24.67 8.41
CA GLU A 147 -8.58 24.92 7.99
C GLU A 147 -8.88 24.58 6.52
N SER A 148 -7.89 24.12 5.76
CA SER A 148 -8.11 23.76 4.34
C SER A 148 -7.25 22.58 3.89
N VAL A 149 -7.76 21.83 2.93
CA VAL A 149 -7.08 20.65 2.35
C VAL A 149 -5.77 21.08 1.66
N GLU A 150 -5.74 22.24 1.01
CA GLU A 150 -4.54 22.75 0.33
C GLU A 150 -3.39 23.01 1.34
N LYS A 151 -3.70 23.63 2.48
CA LYS A 151 -2.72 23.80 3.56
C LYS A 151 -2.29 22.47 4.14
N LEU A 152 -3.22 21.51 4.28
CA LEU A 152 -2.94 20.17 4.80
C LEU A 152 -1.99 19.39 3.90
N ILE A 153 -2.13 19.49 2.57
CA ILE A 153 -1.18 18.94 1.58
C ILE A 153 0.22 19.57 1.77
N GLY A 154 0.29 20.86 2.10
CA GLY A 154 1.56 21.53 2.44
C GLY A 154 2.21 20.92 3.69
N PHE A 155 1.44 20.65 4.74
CA PHE A 155 1.91 19.96 5.95
C PHE A 155 2.37 18.53 5.65
N GLU A 156 1.64 17.80 4.81
CA GLU A 156 2.02 16.47 4.33
C GLU A 156 3.38 16.51 3.62
N GLY A 157 3.54 17.46 2.69
CA GLY A 157 4.78 17.62 1.93
C GLY A 157 5.98 17.96 2.80
N LEU A 158 5.84 18.90 3.77
CA LEU A 158 6.89 19.23 4.74
C LEU A 158 7.24 18.03 5.63
N GLY A 159 6.24 17.32 6.14
CA GLY A 159 6.45 16.11 6.93
C GLY A 159 7.18 15.02 6.15
N ALA A 160 6.82 14.82 4.88
CA ALA A 160 7.51 13.89 3.99
C ALA A 160 8.96 14.34 3.71
N ALA A 161 9.21 15.64 3.53
CA ALA A 161 10.57 16.17 3.33
C ALA A 161 11.46 15.88 4.55
N HIS A 162 10.99 16.18 5.78
CA HIS A 162 11.72 15.86 7.00
C HIS A 162 11.93 14.35 7.20
N TYR A 163 10.91 13.55 6.92
CA TYR A 163 11.03 12.10 7.03
C TYR A 163 12.06 11.53 6.07
N PHE A 164 11.98 11.87 4.78
CA PHE A 164 12.87 11.33 3.77
C PHE A 164 14.29 11.91 3.81
N SER A 165 14.50 13.12 4.36
CA SER A 165 15.87 13.61 4.61
C SER A 165 16.64 12.74 5.60
N ALA A 166 15.94 12.19 6.62
CA ALA A 166 16.54 11.32 7.63
C ALA A 166 16.47 9.83 7.28
N PHE A 167 15.70 9.44 6.29
CA PHE A 167 15.50 8.02 5.94
C PHE A 167 16.81 7.33 5.50
N GLY A 168 17.71 8.07 4.85
CA GLY A 168 19.03 7.57 4.47
C GLY A 168 19.86 7.10 5.65
N GLU A 169 19.80 7.81 6.78
CA GLU A 169 20.50 7.46 8.02
C GLU A 169 19.99 6.17 8.67
N CYS A 170 18.81 5.70 8.25
CA CYS A 170 18.24 4.42 8.72
C CYS A 170 18.80 3.21 7.97
N ILE A 171 19.57 3.44 6.91
CA ILE A 171 20.18 2.40 6.06
C ILE A 171 21.57 2.10 6.58
N SER A 172 21.80 0.84 6.99
CA SER A 172 23.11 0.39 7.50
C SER A 172 23.96 -0.34 6.46
N ASN A 173 23.36 -0.72 5.31
CA ASN A 173 24.08 -1.36 4.22
C ASN A 173 24.59 -0.29 3.24
N SER A 174 25.93 -0.14 3.14
CA SER A 174 26.61 0.86 2.31
C SER A 174 26.38 0.72 0.81
N ASP A 175 25.94 -0.44 0.34
CA ASP A 175 25.63 -0.68 -1.09
C ASP A 175 24.37 0.08 -1.55
N PHE A 176 23.57 0.57 -0.60
CA PHE A 176 22.36 1.31 -0.87
C PHE A 176 22.48 2.78 -0.47
N VAL A 177 22.55 3.64 -1.46
CA VAL A 177 22.60 5.10 -1.25
C VAL A 177 21.23 5.71 -1.43
N PHE A 178 20.79 6.52 -0.45
CA PHE A 178 19.53 7.25 -0.50
C PHE A 178 19.74 8.73 -0.18
N MET A 179 19.71 9.57 -1.21
CA MET A 179 19.87 11.02 -1.09
C MET A 179 18.56 11.79 -1.00
N GLY A 180 17.42 11.07 -1.13
CA GLY A 180 16.10 11.66 -1.09
C GLY A 180 15.08 10.91 -1.94
N ARG A 181 13.83 11.31 -1.85
CA ARG A 181 12.71 10.65 -2.54
C ARG A 181 12.58 11.10 -3.98
N SER A 182 12.80 10.20 -4.94
CA SER A 182 12.49 10.34 -6.37
C SER A 182 11.41 9.33 -6.78
N ARG A 183 10.46 9.75 -7.63
CA ARG A 183 9.25 8.94 -7.90
C ARG A 183 9.06 8.58 -9.37
N ARG A 184 9.34 9.48 -10.29
CA ARG A 184 8.99 9.35 -11.71
C ARG A 184 10.10 9.93 -12.58
N PRO A 185 11.07 9.10 -12.92
CA PRO A 185 11.30 7.72 -12.49
C PRO A 185 11.98 7.62 -11.10
N PRO A 186 11.96 6.42 -10.46
CA PRO A 186 12.78 6.16 -9.27
C PRO A 186 14.26 6.19 -9.65
N GLY A 187 15.09 6.98 -8.95
CA GLY A 187 16.50 7.20 -9.35
C GLY A 187 17.51 6.20 -8.80
N ASN A 188 17.12 5.37 -7.83
CA ASN A 188 18.00 4.40 -7.18
C ASN A 188 17.23 3.19 -6.64
N PRO A 189 17.92 2.11 -6.20
CA PRO A 189 17.33 0.89 -5.68
C PRO A 189 16.33 1.12 -4.53
N VAL A 190 16.63 2.01 -3.59
CA VAL A 190 15.75 2.32 -2.45
C VAL A 190 14.43 2.94 -2.95
N ASN A 191 14.52 3.92 -3.85
CA ASN A 191 13.35 4.55 -4.46
C ASN A 191 12.54 3.58 -5.32
N ALA A 192 13.20 2.63 -6.00
CA ALA A 192 12.56 1.56 -6.75
C ALA A 192 11.69 0.67 -5.84
N MET A 193 12.24 0.23 -4.71
CA MET A 193 11.53 -0.59 -3.72
C MET A 193 10.37 0.16 -3.06
N LEU A 194 10.58 1.41 -2.65
CA LEU A 194 9.51 2.24 -2.08
C LEU A 194 8.36 2.43 -3.08
N SER A 195 8.69 2.76 -4.35
CA SER A 195 7.67 2.98 -5.38
C SER A 195 6.90 1.71 -5.72
N PHE A 196 7.59 0.56 -5.83
CA PHE A 196 6.97 -0.73 -6.08
C PHE A 196 6.08 -1.15 -4.91
N GLY A 197 6.56 -1.04 -3.68
CA GLY A 197 5.80 -1.39 -2.48
C GLY A 197 4.54 -0.55 -2.30
N TYR A 198 4.63 0.76 -2.51
CA TYR A 198 3.46 1.63 -2.47
C TYR A 198 2.44 1.25 -3.55
N GLN A 199 2.89 0.91 -4.75
CA GLN A 199 1.99 0.50 -5.83
C GLN A 199 1.31 -0.83 -5.52
N VAL A 200 2.02 -1.81 -4.96
CA VAL A 200 1.44 -3.08 -4.52
C VAL A 200 0.40 -2.85 -3.43
N LEU A 201 0.74 -2.11 -2.37
CA LEU A 201 -0.17 -1.81 -1.27
C LEU A 201 -1.39 -1.00 -1.74
N TRP A 202 -1.21 -0.03 -2.62
CA TRP A 202 -2.29 0.77 -3.20
C TRP A 202 -3.28 -0.09 -3.98
N ASN A 203 -2.80 -1.07 -4.77
CA ASN A 203 -3.68 -2.00 -5.48
C ASN A 203 -4.50 -2.88 -4.56
N HIS A 204 -3.94 -3.28 -3.40
CA HIS A 204 -4.70 -4.00 -2.38
C HIS A 204 -5.82 -3.15 -1.81
N LEU A 205 -5.49 -1.92 -1.38
CA LEU A 205 -6.49 -0.99 -0.83
C LEU A 205 -7.59 -0.67 -1.84
N LEU A 206 -7.21 -0.42 -3.09
CA LEU A 206 -8.17 -0.14 -4.15
C LEU A 206 -9.13 -1.32 -4.38
N SER A 207 -8.61 -2.56 -4.43
CA SER A 207 -9.46 -3.75 -4.57
C SER A 207 -10.42 -3.92 -3.39
N MET A 208 -9.93 -3.68 -2.17
CA MET A 208 -10.76 -3.77 -0.97
C MET A 208 -11.84 -2.69 -0.91
N LEU A 209 -11.54 -1.44 -1.34
CA LEU A 209 -12.52 -0.36 -1.42
C LEU A 209 -13.66 -0.73 -2.36
N GLU A 210 -13.33 -1.22 -3.56
CA GLU A 210 -14.32 -1.65 -4.56
C GLU A 210 -15.16 -2.83 -4.06
N ILE A 211 -14.58 -3.84 -3.40
CA ILE A 211 -15.31 -4.96 -2.79
C ILE A 211 -16.27 -4.46 -1.70
N GLN A 212 -15.88 -3.45 -0.91
CA GLN A 212 -16.73 -2.87 0.12
C GLN A 212 -17.79 -1.91 -0.44
N GLY A 213 -17.78 -1.64 -1.75
CA GLY A 213 -18.74 -0.79 -2.46
C GLY A 213 -18.49 0.71 -2.27
N LEU A 214 -17.32 1.11 -1.77
CA LEU A 214 -16.89 2.51 -1.71
C LEU A 214 -16.44 2.98 -3.10
N ASP A 215 -16.71 4.25 -3.41
CA ASP A 215 -16.15 4.90 -4.59
C ASP A 215 -14.68 5.25 -4.34
N PRO A 216 -13.73 4.56 -5.00
CA PRO A 216 -12.31 4.79 -4.74
C PRO A 216 -11.81 6.13 -5.31
N TYR A 217 -12.59 6.79 -6.18
CA TYR A 217 -12.22 8.06 -6.81
C TYR A 217 -12.65 9.27 -5.98
N TYR A 218 -13.55 9.09 -5.01
CA TYR A 218 -14.00 10.15 -4.13
C TYR A 218 -13.22 10.13 -2.80
N GLY A 219 -12.13 10.91 -2.76
CA GLY A 219 -11.23 11.07 -1.61
C GLY A 219 -11.51 12.32 -0.77
N CYS A 220 -10.79 12.44 0.34
CA CYS A 220 -10.87 13.59 1.25
C CYS A 220 -9.64 14.51 1.18
N LEU A 221 -8.49 13.99 0.76
CA LEU A 221 -7.21 14.72 0.71
C LEU A 221 -6.74 14.94 -0.74
N HIS A 222 -6.66 13.86 -1.52
CA HIS A 222 -6.27 13.94 -2.92
C HIS A 222 -7.47 14.26 -3.81
N ARG A 223 -7.24 15.06 -4.85
CA ARG A 223 -8.26 15.29 -5.88
C ARG A 223 -8.37 14.05 -6.76
N GLY A 224 -9.56 13.51 -6.85
CA GLY A 224 -9.87 12.44 -7.77
C GLY A 224 -9.82 12.91 -9.22
N SER A 225 -9.49 12.00 -10.12
CA SER A 225 -9.68 12.15 -11.57
C SER A 225 -10.10 10.81 -12.13
N ASP A 226 -10.61 10.75 -13.33
CA ASP A 226 -11.05 9.51 -14.01
C ASP A 226 -9.96 8.41 -14.05
N ARG A 227 -8.71 8.76 -13.76
CA ARG A 227 -7.57 7.84 -13.77
C ARG A 227 -6.87 7.69 -12.43
N HIS A 228 -7.31 8.41 -11.39
CA HIS A 228 -6.63 8.42 -10.09
C HIS A 228 -7.62 8.18 -8.95
N ALA A 229 -7.56 7.00 -8.36
CA ALA A 229 -8.37 6.63 -7.21
C ALA A 229 -7.88 7.36 -5.95
N ALA A 230 -8.48 8.52 -5.69
CA ALA A 230 -8.10 9.44 -4.63
C ALA A 230 -8.23 8.83 -3.25
N LEU A 231 -9.32 8.14 -2.95
CA LEU A 231 -9.54 7.51 -1.64
C LEU A 231 -8.51 6.42 -1.34
N ALA A 232 -8.12 5.62 -2.35
CA ALA A 232 -7.04 4.65 -2.16
C ALA A 232 -5.70 5.35 -1.85
N SER A 233 -5.48 6.53 -2.45
CA SER A 233 -4.30 7.35 -2.19
C SER A 233 -4.34 8.04 -0.82
N ASP A 234 -5.54 8.36 -0.33
CA ASP A 234 -5.71 8.90 1.02
C ASP A 234 -5.45 7.82 2.08
N LEU A 235 -6.12 6.68 1.97
CA LEU A 235 -6.01 5.61 2.98
C LEU A 235 -4.65 4.91 3.01
N ILE A 236 -3.90 4.89 1.92
CA ILE A 236 -2.55 4.32 1.94
C ILE A 236 -1.60 5.10 2.86
N GLU A 237 -1.86 6.39 3.11
CA GLU A 237 -0.94 7.26 3.85
C GLU A 237 -0.68 6.74 5.28
N GLU A 238 -1.68 6.17 5.91
CA GLU A 238 -1.54 5.57 7.25
C GLU A 238 -0.71 4.28 7.26
N PHE A 239 -0.52 3.63 6.10
CA PHE A 239 0.15 2.33 5.98
C PHE A 239 1.54 2.40 5.33
N ARG A 240 1.91 3.53 4.69
CA ARG A 240 3.20 3.64 3.99
C ARG A 240 4.37 3.33 4.89
N ALA A 241 4.52 4.08 5.99
CA ALA A 241 5.63 3.90 6.90
C ALA A 241 5.61 2.54 7.62
N PRO A 242 4.49 2.08 8.23
CA PRO A 242 4.48 0.82 8.96
C PRO A 242 4.61 -0.43 8.11
N ILE A 243 4.20 -0.40 6.84
CA ILE A 243 4.25 -1.59 5.99
C ILE A 243 5.41 -1.50 5.00
N VAL A 244 5.44 -0.48 4.14
CA VAL A 244 6.38 -0.42 3.01
C VAL A 244 7.75 0.07 3.43
N ASP A 245 7.83 1.23 4.12
CA ASP A 245 9.13 1.83 4.45
C ASP A 245 9.91 0.94 5.41
N SER A 246 9.21 0.39 6.42
CA SER A 246 9.81 -0.57 7.36
C SER A 246 10.26 -1.87 6.68
N LEU A 247 9.55 -2.32 5.64
CA LEU A 247 9.94 -3.49 4.84
C LEU A 247 11.19 -3.19 4.01
N VAL A 248 11.27 -2.02 3.38
CA VAL A 248 12.44 -1.62 2.58
C VAL A 248 13.68 -1.56 3.48
N LEU A 249 13.60 -0.91 4.65
CA LEU A 249 14.69 -0.91 5.62
C LEU A 249 15.07 -2.33 6.07
N TYR A 250 14.10 -3.20 6.31
CA TYR A 250 14.34 -4.58 6.67
C TYR A 250 15.09 -5.35 5.58
N LEU A 251 14.65 -5.25 4.32
CA LEU A 251 15.29 -5.92 3.19
C LEU A 251 16.73 -5.49 3.00
N ILE A 252 17.00 -4.19 3.07
CA ILE A 252 18.34 -3.61 2.91
C ILE A 252 19.24 -3.98 4.07
N ASN A 253 18.81 -3.70 5.31
CA ASN A 253 19.66 -3.84 6.49
C ASN A 253 19.91 -5.29 6.88
N ARG A 254 19.08 -6.25 6.39
CA ARG A 254 19.27 -7.70 6.54
C ARG A 254 19.90 -8.34 5.31
N GLN A 255 20.31 -7.53 4.31
CA GLN A 255 20.97 -8.03 3.08
C GLN A 255 20.14 -9.12 2.36
N LEU A 256 18.81 -8.97 2.37
CA LEU A 256 17.87 -9.90 1.71
C LEU A 256 17.65 -9.57 0.24
N ILE A 257 18.13 -8.40 -0.18
CA ILE A 257 18.10 -7.91 -1.55
C ILE A 257 19.48 -7.31 -1.86
N ASP A 258 19.93 -7.48 -3.09
CA ASP A 258 21.26 -7.07 -3.54
C ASP A 258 21.14 -5.90 -4.53
N ALA A 259 22.00 -4.86 -4.35
CA ALA A 259 21.89 -3.61 -5.10
C ALA A 259 22.26 -3.74 -6.59
N GLU A 260 23.09 -4.72 -6.94
CA GLU A 260 23.56 -4.93 -8.31
C GLU A 260 22.69 -5.96 -9.05
N SER A 261 22.45 -7.12 -8.43
CA SER A 261 21.83 -8.27 -9.10
C SER A 261 20.30 -8.26 -9.12
N ASP A 262 19.62 -7.49 -8.23
CA ASP A 262 18.16 -7.48 -8.10
C ASP A 262 17.48 -6.28 -8.79
N PHE A 263 18.25 -5.41 -9.43
CA PHE A 263 17.75 -4.20 -10.07
C PHE A 263 18.16 -4.12 -11.54
N VAL A 264 17.44 -3.28 -12.29
CA VAL A 264 17.73 -2.95 -13.68
C VAL A 264 17.53 -1.46 -13.91
N TYR A 265 18.46 -0.83 -14.60
CA TYR A 265 18.37 0.58 -15.00
C TYR A 265 17.89 0.66 -16.44
N ARG A 266 16.82 1.41 -16.68
CA ARG A 266 16.26 1.66 -18.01
C ARG A 266 15.46 2.96 -18.01
N ASP A 267 15.41 3.62 -19.17
CA ASP A 267 14.63 4.85 -19.39
C ASP A 267 14.85 5.91 -18.31
N GLY A 268 16.11 6.05 -17.84
CA GLY A 268 16.49 7.00 -16.79
C GLY A 268 16.03 6.65 -15.38
N GLY A 269 15.50 5.44 -15.15
CA GLY A 269 15.03 4.97 -13.85
C GLY A 269 15.65 3.64 -13.41
N CYS A 270 15.60 3.41 -12.09
CA CYS A 270 15.98 2.16 -11.45
C CYS A 270 14.72 1.36 -11.09
N TYR A 271 14.70 0.08 -11.40
CA TYR A 271 13.55 -0.79 -11.17
C TYR A 271 13.97 -2.16 -10.67
N LEU A 272 13.14 -2.81 -9.85
CA LEU A 272 13.33 -4.22 -9.51
C LEU A 272 13.25 -5.10 -10.76
N ASN A 273 14.24 -5.97 -10.97
CA ASN A 273 14.17 -7.02 -11.99
C ASN A 273 13.30 -8.20 -11.52
N ASP A 274 13.26 -9.30 -12.27
CA ASP A 274 12.41 -10.45 -11.94
C ASP A 274 12.80 -11.10 -10.60
N SER A 275 14.11 -11.24 -10.34
CA SER A 275 14.64 -11.75 -9.06
C SER A 275 14.27 -10.82 -7.89
N GLY A 276 14.57 -9.54 -8.03
CA GLY A 276 14.29 -8.54 -7.00
C GLY A 276 12.79 -8.44 -6.67
N ARG A 277 11.91 -8.48 -7.70
CA ARG A 277 10.46 -8.51 -7.46
C ARG A 277 10.00 -9.74 -6.69
N LYS A 278 10.52 -10.91 -7.03
CA LYS A 278 10.20 -12.16 -6.34
C LYS A 278 10.61 -12.12 -4.87
N LYS A 279 11.83 -11.66 -4.59
CA LYS A 279 12.31 -11.45 -3.21
C LYS A 279 11.44 -10.44 -2.45
N TYR A 280 11.14 -9.30 -3.09
CA TYR A 280 10.31 -8.25 -2.49
C TYR A 280 8.90 -8.74 -2.16
N LEU A 281 8.21 -9.37 -3.12
CA LEU A 281 6.85 -9.86 -2.93
C LEU A 281 6.78 -10.97 -1.88
N LYS A 282 7.76 -11.87 -1.81
CA LYS A 282 7.85 -12.89 -0.75
C LYS A 282 7.96 -12.22 0.62
N ALA A 283 8.84 -11.23 0.76
CA ALA A 283 9.01 -10.51 2.02
C ALA A 283 7.77 -9.67 2.38
N PHE A 284 7.11 -9.07 1.37
CA PHE A 284 5.85 -8.33 1.55
C PHE A 284 4.75 -9.26 2.07
N LEU A 285 4.58 -10.46 1.49
CA LEU A 285 3.62 -11.45 1.97
C LEU A 285 3.89 -11.83 3.43
N THR A 286 5.13 -12.18 3.75
CA THR A 286 5.52 -12.50 5.14
C THR A 286 5.20 -11.33 6.08
N ARG A 287 5.49 -10.09 5.66
CA ARG A 287 5.17 -8.87 6.41
C ARG A 287 3.67 -8.70 6.66
N MET A 288 2.84 -9.05 5.69
CA MET A 288 1.39 -8.90 5.79
C MET A 288 0.72 -10.01 6.63
N GLU A 289 1.36 -11.17 6.78
CA GLU A 289 0.94 -12.23 7.68
C GLU A 289 1.37 -11.99 9.15
N GLU A 290 2.29 -11.06 9.40
CA GLU A 290 2.70 -10.71 10.76
C GLU A 290 1.52 -10.16 11.55
N GLU A 291 1.30 -10.71 12.74
CA GLU A 291 0.27 -10.22 13.65
C GLU A 291 0.64 -8.87 14.26
N VAL A 292 -0.30 -7.98 14.30
CA VAL A 292 -0.23 -6.70 15.00
C VAL A 292 -1.37 -6.58 15.98
N GLN A 293 -1.10 -5.95 17.12
CA GLN A 293 -2.13 -5.66 18.10
C GLN A 293 -2.81 -4.33 17.72
N SER A 294 -4.11 -4.37 17.50
CA SER A 294 -4.93 -3.19 17.26
C SER A 294 -5.21 -2.42 18.57
N ASN A 295 -5.80 -1.23 18.44
CA ASN A 295 -6.08 -0.34 19.59
C ASN A 295 -7.01 -0.96 20.63
N ASP A 296 -7.88 -1.90 20.25
CA ASP A 296 -8.77 -2.67 21.11
C ASP A 296 -8.14 -3.96 21.70
N GLY A 297 -6.83 -4.16 21.50
CA GLY A 297 -6.09 -5.29 22.03
C GLY A 297 -6.16 -6.57 21.19
N ILE A 298 -6.93 -6.59 20.09
CA ILE A 298 -7.06 -7.76 19.21
C ILE A 298 -5.78 -7.93 18.39
N LYS A 299 -5.19 -9.15 18.43
CA LYS A 299 -4.09 -9.54 17.56
C LYS A 299 -4.65 -10.06 16.23
N GLN A 300 -4.16 -9.51 15.13
CA GLN A 300 -4.61 -9.87 13.78
C GLN A 300 -3.49 -9.64 12.76
N PRO A 301 -3.46 -10.39 11.65
CA PRO A 301 -2.55 -10.12 10.53
C PRO A 301 -2.74 -8.71 9.99
N LYS A 302 -1.68 -8.13 9.40
CA LYS A 302 -1.79 -6.80 8.76
C LYS A 302 -2.80 -6.76 7.61
N TRP A 303 -3.10 -7.90 6.98
CA TRP A 303 -4.20 -8.02 6.01
C TRP A 303 -5.55 -7.63 6.60
N ASP A 304 -5.87 -8.16 7.77
CA ASP A 304 -7.14 -7.88 8.43
C ASP A 304 -7.20 -6.44 8.94
N LEU A 305 -6.04 -5.89 9.29
CA LEU A 305 -5.94 -4.47 9.64
C LEU A 305 -6.35 -3.56 8.47
N LEU A 306 -5.88 -3.82 7.23
CA LEU A 306 -6.31 -3.06 6.06
C LEU A 306 -7.83 -3.12 5.87
N ASN A 307 -8.39 -4.34 5.91
CA ASN A 307 -9.82 -4.54 5.75
C ASN A 307 -10.63 -3.83 6.85
N ARG A 308 -10.15 -3.88 8.08
CA ARG A 308 -10.75 -3.19 9.22
C ARG A 308 -10.79 -1.67 9.03
N GLN A 309 -9.71 -1.06 8.55
CA GLN A 309 -9.66 0.37 8.29
C GLN A 309 -10.60 0.79 7.18
N ILE A 310 -10.73 0.00 6.13
CA ILE A 310 -11.71 0.25 5.06
C ILE A 310 -13.16 0.13 5.58
N LYS A 311 -13.44 -0.87 6.43
CA LYS A 311 -14.76 -0.99 7.09
C LYS A 311 -15.03 0.19 8.03
N ALA A 312 -14.01 0.65 8.76
CA ALA A 312 -14.14 1.83 9.62
C ALA A 312 -14.45 3.09 8.80
N TYR A 313 -13.80 3.28 7.63
CA TYR A 313 -14.14 4.37 6.72
C TYR A 313 -15.57 4.23 6.17
N LYS A 314 -15.99 3.02 5.80
CA LYS A 314 -17.37 2.75 5.36
C LYS A 314 -18.40 3.10 6.44
N ASN A 315 -18.13 2.75 7.70
CA ASN A 315 -19.01 3.10 8.83
C ASN A 315 -19.07 4.63 9.01
N PHE A 316 -17.95 5.33 8.90
CA PHE A 316 -17.92 6.78 8.89
C PHE A 316 -18.78 7.39 7.77
N VAL A 317 -18.75 6.83 6.56
CA VAL A 317 -19.61 7.29 5.44
C VAL A 317 -21.10 7.16 5.77
N TYR A 318 -21.51 6.10 6.48
CA TYR A 318 -22.91 5.92 6.92
C TYR A 318 -23.26 6.81 8.11
N ASN A 319 -22.32 7.06 9.00
CA ASN A 319 -22.53 7.86 10.20
C ASN A 319 -21.30 8.75 10.49
N PRO A 320 -21.22 9.94 9.92
CA PRO A 320 -20.05 10.83 10.09
C PRO A 320 -19.77 11.24 11.53
N ILE A 321 -20.75 11.11 12.44
CA ILE A 321 -20.57 11.38 13.89
C ILE A 321 -19.54 10.40 14.49
N ASP A 322 -19.52 9.15 14.01
CA ASP A 322 -18.59 8.11 14.45
C ASP A 322 -17.21 8.27 13.80
N SER A 323 -16.65 9.39 13.90
CA SER A 323 -15.41 9.85 13.28
C SER A 323 -14.36 8.76 12.94
N TYR A 324 -13.88 8.70 11.68
CA TYR A 324 -12.82 7.80 11.23
C TYR A 324 -11.53 7.95 12.05
N GLN A 325 -10.99 6.83 12.53
CA GLN A 325 -9.72 6.77 13.28
C GLN A 325 -8.68 5.98 12.48
N PRO A 326 -7.71 6.66 11.85
CA PRO A 326 -6.63 6.00 11.09
C PRO A 326 -5.74 5.13 11.98
N TYR A 327 -5.09 4.16 11.34
CA TYR A 327 -4.14 3.29 12.01
C TYR A 327 -2.86 4.03 12.43
N GLN A 328 -2.45 3.78 13.66
CA GLN A 328 -1.18 4.27 14.22
C GLN A 328 -0.40 3.11 14.83
N ILE A 329 0.89 2.99 14.47
CA ILE A 329 1.81 2.01 15.09
C ILE A 329 2.16 2.45 16.51
N ARG A 330 2.32 1.48 17.39
CA ARG A 330 2.75 1.67 18.77
C ARG A 330 4.25 1.49 18.94
#